data_c3ad72108ae715db5a9073de79de7315
#
_entry.id   c3ad72108ae715db5a9073de79de7315
#
_cell.length_a   1.000
_cell.length_b   1.000
_cell.length_c   1.000
_cell.angle_alpha   90.00
_cell.angle_beta   90.00
_cell.angle_gamma   90.00
#
_symmetry.space_group_name_H-M   'P 1'
#
loop_
_entity.id
_entity.type
_entity.pdbx_description
1 polymer ?
#
loop_
_entity_poly.entity_id
_entity_poly.type
_entity_poly.pdbx_seq_one_letter_code
_entity_poly.pdbx_strand_id
1 'polypeptide(L)'
;MDAIAEKILSVLVSAAASGVVSGVAVWFRMRKKKDSAVADGVQCLLREKIIEKHAKYVEEKHYCPIYAKESIRKAYNAYHALGGNDVATALYKELMALHTEPPAKGERA
;
A
#
# COMPACT_ATOMS: atom_id res chain seq x y z
N MET A 1 -11.28 45.42 33.01
CA MET A 1 -10.36 44.94 32.76
C MET A 1 -10.28 44.70 31.41
N ASP A 2 -10.27 44.78 30.74
CA ASP A 2 -9.27 45.59 30.62
C ASP A 2 -8.74 45.51 29.25
N ALA A 3 -8.66 46.66 28.62
CA ALA A 3 -8.07 46.81 27.29
C ALA A 3 -6.71 46.15 27.19
N ILE A 4 -5.97 46.10 28.32
CA ILE A 4 -4.65 45.45 28.40
C ILE A 4 -4.80 43.93 28.33
N ALA A 5 -5.72 43.36 29.09
CA ALA A 5 -5.96 41.92 29.10
C ALA A 5 -6.48 41.45 27.74
N GLU A 6 -7.37 42.24 27.12
CA GLU A 6 -7.86 41.93 25.78
C GLU A 6 -6.75 41.98 24.73
N LYS A 7 -5.86 42.96 24.82
CA LYS A 7 -4.70 43.08 23.92
C LYS A 7 -3.74 41.93 24.10
N ILE A 8 -3.46 41.54 25.33
CA ILE A 8 -2.57 40.40 25.62
C ILE A 8 -3.18 39.13 25.07
N LEU A 9 -4.47 38.90 25.29
CA LEU A 9 -5.17 37.72 24.79
C LEU A 9 -5.18 37.72 23.27
N SER A 10 -5.46 38.85 22.60
CA SER A 10 -5.44 38.98 21.16
C SER A 10 -4.06 38.66 20.57
N VAL A 11 -3.00 39.19 21.17
CA VAL A 11 -1.62 38.91 20.72
C VAL A 11 -1.26 37.44 20.93
N LEU A 12 -1.62 36.84 22.05
CA LEU A 12 -1.38 35.44 22.32
C LEU A 12 -2.13 34.52 21.34
N VAL A 13 -3.39 34.85 21.06
CA VAL A 13 -4.21 34.11 20.10
C VAL A 13 -3.61 34.21 18.69
N SER A 14 -3.20 35.41 18.27
CA SER A 14 -2.58 35.60 16.95
C SER A 14 -1.26 34.86 16.82
N ALA A 15 -0.40 34.93 17.85
CA ALA A 15 0.89 34.21 17.85
C ALA A 15 0.66 32.71 17.84
N ALA A 16 -0.26 32.21 18.65
CA ALA A 16 -0.59 30.78 18.69
C ALA A 16 -1.18 30.32 17.35
N ALA A 17 -2.07 31.09 16.73
CA ALA A 17 -2.64 30.76 15.44
C ALA A 17 -1.58 30.69 14.34
N SER A 18 -0.65 31.64 14.28
CA SER A 18 0.46 31.63 13.33
C SER A 18 1.38 30.44 13.55
N GLY A 19 1.74 30.16 14.80
CA GLY A 19 2.61 29.02 15.14
C GLY A 19 1.95 27.70 14.83
N VAL A 20 0.64 27.56 15.10
CA VAL A 20 -0.12 26.35 14.80
C VAL A 20 -0.21 26.13 13.31
N VAL A 21 -0.50 27.14 12.51
CA VAL A 21 -0.57 27.03 11.05
C VAL A 21 0.77 26.58 10.47
N SER A 22 1.88 27.21 10.90
CA SER A 22 3.21 26.83 10.44
C SER A 22 3.58 25.40 10.87
N GLY A 23 3.31 25.06 12.14
CA GLY A 23 3.59 23.73 12.69
C GLY A 23 2.77 22.64 12.00
N VAL A 24 1.49 22.91 11.73
CA VAL A 24 0.62 21.97 11.02
C VAL A 24 1.10 21.78 9.59
N ALA A 25 1.48 22.86 8.89
CA ALA A 25 2.00 22.76 7.52
C ALA A 25 3.27 21.91 7.45
N VAL A 26 4.21 22.12 8.37
CA VAL A 26 5.45 21.32 8.45
C VAL A 26 5.12 19.87 8.79
N TRP A 27 4.25 19.65 9.78
CA TRP A 27 3.83 18.32 10.19
C TRP A 27 3.17 17.54 9.04
N PHE A 28 2.28 18.19 8.28
CA PHE A 28 1.64 17.58 7.11
C PHE A 28 2.66 17.22 6.04
N ARG A 29 3.64 18.09 5.77
CA ARG A 29 4.70 17.80 4.80
C ARG A 29 5.54 16.60 5.21
N MET A 30 5.93 16.54 6.48
CA MET A 30 6.72 15.43 7.03
C MET A 30 5.93 14.14 7.01
N ARG A 31 4.66 14.20 7.41
CA ARG A 31 3.76 13.04 7.39
C ARG A 31 3.50 12.55 5.97
N LYS A 32 3.28 13.44 5.03
CA LYS A 32 3.07 13.08 3.63
C LYS A 32 4.29 12.41 3.03
N LYS A 33 5.49 12.90 3.32
CA LYS A 33 6.74 12.24 2.90
C LYS A 33 6.87 10.85 3.49
N LYS A 34 6.59 10.72 4.79
CA LYS A 34 6.66 9.44 5.50
C LYS A 34 5.63 8.45 4.97
N ASP A 35 4.39 8.90 4.77
CA ASP A 35 3.31 8.07 4.23
C ASP A 35 3.62 7.63 2.79
N SER A 36 4.20 8.51 1.98
CA SER A 36 4.63 8.19 0.62
C SER A 36 5.74 7.14 0.62
N ALA A 37 6.74 7.27 1.49
CA ALA A 37 7.82 6.30 1.61
C ALA A 37 7.30 4.94 2.08
N VAL A 38 6.38 4.93 3.04
CA VAL A 38 5.74 3.69 3.52
C VAL A 38 4.92 3.06 2.41
N ALA A 39 4.12 3.85 1.69
CA ALA A 39 3.31 3.36 0.58
C ALA A 39 4.17 2.75 -0.52
N ASP A 40 5.27 3.40 -0.89
CA ASP A 40 6.20 2.90 -1.90
C ASP A 40 6.87 1.60 -1.43
N GLY A 41 7.26 1.53 -0.16
CA GLY A 41 7.84 0.32 0.42
C GLY A 41 6.86 -0.84 0.44
N VAL A 42 5.62 -0.59 0.86
CA VAL A 42 4.57 -1.62 0.88
C VAL A 42 4.25 -2.07 -0.55
N GLN A 43 4.15 -1.15 -1.49
CA GLN A 43 3.93 -1.47 -2.90
C GLN A 43 5.03 -2.38 -3.43
N CYS A 44 6.27 -2.08 -3.13
CA CYS A 44 7.43 -2.88 -3.53
C CYS A 44 7.38 -4.30 -2.92
N LEU A 45 7.05 -4.40 -1.63
CA LEU A 45 6.92 -5.69 -0.95
C LEU A 45 5.79 -6.53 -1.52
N LEU A 46 4.66 -5.90 -1.82
CA LEU A 46 3.51 -6.59 -2.42
C LEU A 46 3.84 -7.08 -3.83
N ARG A 47 4.56 -6.27 -4.59
CA ARG A 47 5.05 -6.63 -5.92
C ARG A 47 5.95 -7.87 -5.85
N GLU A 48 6.91 -7.88 -4.94
CA GLU A 48 7.79 -9.02 -4.72
C GLU A 48 7.01 -10.27 -4.31
N LYS A 49 5.99 -10.12 -3.49
CA LYS A 49 5.13 -11.22 -3.06
C LYS A 49 4.42 -11.85 -4.25
N ILE A 50 3.88 -11.05 -5.14
CA ILE A 50 3.20 -11.52 -6.36
C ILE A 50 4.19 -12.24 -7.27
N ILE A 51 5.39 -11.69 -7.45
CA ILE A 51 6.46 -12.30 -8.25
C ILE A 51 6.86 -13.66 -7.66
N GLU A 52 7.04 -13.72 -6.36
CA GLU A 52 7.37 -14.95 -5.64
C GLU A 52 6.29 -16.02 -5.81
N LYS A 53 5.03 -15.64 -5.66
CA LYS A 53 3.90 -16.56 -5.81
C LYS A 53 3.74 -17.04 -7.25
N HIS A 54 4.02 -16.18 -8.21
CA HIS A 54 4.00 -16.55 -9.62
C HIS A 54 5.05 -17.64 -9.89
N ALA A 55 6.27 -17.44 -9.41
CA ALA A 55 7.33 -18.44 -9.56
C ALA A 55 6.93 -19.77 -8.92
N LYS A 56 6.33 -19.73 -7.74
CA LYS A 56 5.92 -20.92 -7.03
C LYS A 56 4.80 -21.70 -7.74
N TYR A 57 3.76 -21.01 -8.15
CA TYR A 57 2.54 -21.67 -8.65
C TYR A 57 2.51 -21.80 -10.17
N VAL A 58 2.93 -20.79 -10.91
CA VAL A 58 2.92 -20.85 -12.38
C VAL A 58 4.11 -21.66 -12.90
N GLU A 59 5.31 -21.40 -12.40
CA GLU A 59 6.52 -22.01 -12.93
C GLU A 59 6.82 -23.39 -12.35
N GLU A 60 6.56 -23.60 -11.05
CA GLU A 60 6.85 -24.86 -10.39
C GLU A 60 5.66 -25.80 -10.32
N LYS A 61 4.58 -25.39 -9.72
CA LYS A 61 3.44 -26.26 -9.38
C LYS A 61 2.42 -26.43 -10.48
N HIS A 62 2.26 -25.42 -11.33
CA HIS A 62 1.27 -25.36 -12.42
C HIS A 62 -0.18 -25.39 -11.96
N TYR A 63 -0.43 -25.09 -10.71
CA TYR A 63 -1.77 -24.86 -10.16
C TYR A 63 -1.66 -23.91 -8.97
N CYS A 64 -2.77 -23.30 -8.58
CA CYS A 64 -2.81 -22.39 -7.43
C CYS A 64 -4.06 -22.67 -6.60
N PRO A 65 -3.91 -23.18 -5.38
CA PRO A 65 -5.06 -23.48 -4.52
C PRO A 65 -5.91 -22.24 -4.26
N ILE A 66 -7.18 -22.46 -3.99
CA ILE A 66 -8.13 -21.34 -3.78
C ILE A 66 -7.70 -20.43 -2.63
N TYR A 67 -7.19 -20.98 -1.54
CA TYR A 67 -6.73 -20.17 -0.41
C TYR A 67 -5.55 -19.28 -0.80
N ALA A 68 -4.66 -19.76 -1.66
CA ALA A 68 -3.54 -18.99 -2.15
C ALA A 68 -4.00 -17.90 -3.11
N LYS A 69 -4.96 -18.21 -4.00
CA LYS A 69 -5.57 -17.21 -4.90
C LYS A 69 -6.21 -16.07 -4.13
N GLU A 70 -6.92 -16.38 -3.04
CA GLU A 70 -7.55 -15.37 -2.21
C GLU A 70 -6.52 -14.44 -1.55
N SER A 71 -5.45 -15.02 -1.01
CA SER A 71 -4.36 -14.26 -0.41
C SER A 71 -3.65 -13.37 -1.44
N ILE A 72 -3.38 -13.93 -2.62
CA ILE A 72 -2.75 -13.20 -3.72
C ILE A 72 -3.65 -12.07 -4.21
N ARG A 73 -4.96 -12.32 -4.29
CA ARG A 73 -5.93 -11.29 -4.70
C ARG A 73 -5.93 -10.11 -3.74
N LYS A 74 -5.89 -10.39 -2.44
CA LYS A 74 -5.82 -9.34 -1.41
C LYS A 74 -4.53 -8.53 -1.55
N ALA A 75 -3.41 -9.21 -1.74
CA ALA A 75 -2.11 -8.56 -1.95
C ALA A 75 -2.13 -7.70 -3.22
N TYR A 76 -2.68 -8.21 -4.30
CA TYR A 76 -2.78 -7.48 -5.56
C TYR A 76 -3.70 -6.26 -5.45
N ASN A 77 -4.85 -6.42 -4.79
CA ASN A 77 -5.77 -5.30 -4.59
C ASN A 77 -5.12 -4.16 -3.80
N ALA A 78 -4.36 -4.49 -2.75
CA ALA A 78 -3.60 -3.51 -2.00
C ALA A 78 -2.51 -2.85 -2.85
N TYR A 79 -1.79 -3.64 -3.64
CA TYR A 79 -0.76 -3.18 -4.57
C TYR A 79 -1.36 -2.20 -5.59
N HIS A 80 -2.49 -2.57 -6.18
CA HIS A 80 -3.18 -1.75 -7.17
C HIS A 80 -3.73 -0.46 -6.55
N ALA A 81 -4.29 -0.55 -5.34
CA ALA A 81 -4.79 0.63 -4.61
C ALA A 81 -3.68 1.64 -4.30
N LEU A 82 -2.45 1.18 -4.16
CA LEU A 82 -1.27 2.03 -3.96
C LEU A 82 -0.70 2.59 -5.27
N GLY A 83 -1.36 2.34 -6.39
CA GLY A 83 -0.95 2.84 -7.70
C GLY A 83 -0.09 1.89 -8.51
N GLY A 84 0.07 0.65 -8.04
CA GLY A 84 0.84 -0.36 -8.76
C GLY A 84 0.12 -0.84 -10.02
N ASN A 85 0.82 -0.85 -11.14
CA ASN A 85 0.27 -1.29 -12.41
C ASN A 85 1.41 -1.58 -13.38
N ASP A 86 2.10 -2.67 -13.18
CA ASP A 86 3.24 -3.05 -14.01
C ASP A 86 3.27 -4.57 -14.23
N VAL A 87 4.46 -5.15 -14.26
CA VAL A 87 4.71 -6.59 -14.42
C VAL A 87 3.86 -7.43 -13.46
N ALA A 88 3.68 -6.97 -12.22
CA ALA A 88 2.89 -7.73 -11.23
C ALA A 88 1.43 -7.90 -11.65
N THR A 89 0.87 -6.97 -12.41
CA THR A 89 -0.50 -7.10 -12.94
C THR A 89 -0.60 -8.27 -13.91
N ALA A 90 0.36 -8.40 -14.81
CA ALA A 90 0.41 -9.53 -15.76
C ALA A 90 0.59 -10.86 -15.03
N LEU A 91 1.50 -10.90 -14.06
CA LEU A 91 1.76 -12.10 -13.25
C LEU A 91 0.54 -12.50 -12.43
N TYR A 92 -0.16 -11.53 -11.87
CA TYR A 92 -1.40 -11.76 -11.13
C TYR A 92 -2.47 -12.42 -12.02
N LYS A 93 -2.63 -11.92 -13.24
CA LYS A 93 -3.59 -12.49 -14.19
C LYS A 93 -3.26 -13.93 -14.52
N GLU A 94 -2.00 -14.26 -14.71
CA GLU A 94 -1.55 -15.62 -14.94
C GLU A 94 -1.84 -16.52 -13.75
N LEU A 95 -1.60 -16.02 -12.52
CA LEU A 95 -1.91 -16.76 -11.29
C LEU A 95 -3.41 -17.06 -11.16
N MET A 96 -4.26 -16.08 -11.47
CA MET A 96 -5.72 -16.25 -11.38
C MET A 96 -6.26 -17.20 -12.44
N ALA A 97 -5.56 -17.34 -13.56
CA ALA A 97 -5.94 -18.24 -14.63
C ALA A 97 -5.58 -19.70 -14.36
N LEU A 98 -4.75 -19.97 -13.37
CA LEU A 98 -4.36 -21.37 -13.04
C LEU A 98 -5.54 -22.14 -12.44
N HIS A 99 -5.53 -23.46 -12.65
CA HIS A 99 -6.46 -24.35 -11.98
C HIS A 99 -6.24 -24.31 -10.46
N THR A 100 -7.30 -24.57 -9.70
CA THR A 100 -7.23 -24.54 -8.23
C THR A 100 -6.79 -25.87 -7.64
N GLU A 101 -6.77 -26.92 -8.44
CA GLU A 101 -6.39 -28.26 -8.02
C GLU A 101 -5.16 -28.74 -8.77
N PRO A 102 -4.34 -29.60 -8.14
CA PRO A 102 -3.17 -30.13 -8.82
C PRO A 102 -3.56 -30.94 -10.06
N PRO A 103 -2.69 -30.96 -11.10
CA PRO A 103 -2.96 -31.76 -12.29
C PRO A 103 -3.11 -33.25 -11.92
N ALA A 104 -4.00 -33.94 -12.63
CA ALA A 104 -4.18 -35.37 -12.42
C ALA A 104 -2.88 -36.12 -12.73
N LYS A 105 -2.72 -37.27 -12.04
CA LYS A 105 -1.55 -38.10 -12.24
C LYS A 105 -1.52 -38.63 -13.68
N GLY A 106 -0.63 -38.14 -14.48
CA GLY A 106 -0.56 -38.48 -15.91
C GLY A 106 -0.65 -37.27 -16.82
N GLU A 107 -1.13 -36.13 -16.32
CA GLU A 107 -1.17 -34.87 -17.05
C GLU A 107 0.09 -34.02 -16.80
N ARG A 108 0.95 -34.49 -15.90
CA ARG A 108 2.24 -33.84 -15.64
C ARG A 108 3.21 -34.27 -16.75
N ALA A 109 3.41 -33.36 -17.64
CA ALA A 109 4.44 -33.56 -18.65
C ALA A 109 5.79 -33.17 -18.11
#